data_b044d5f2448403d835cc864c87e21183
#
_entry.id   b044d5f2448403d835cc864c87e21183
#
_cell.length_a   1.000
_cell.length_b   1.000
_cell.length_c   1.000
_cell.angle_alpha   90.00
_cell.angle_beta   90.00
_cell.angle_gamma   90.00
#
_symmetry.space_group_name_H-M   'P 1'
#
loop_
_entity.id
_entity.type
_entity.pdbx_description
1 polymer ?
#
loop_
_entity_poly.entity_id
_entity_poly.type
_entity_poly.pdbx_seq_one_letter_code
_entity_poly.pdbx_strand_id
1 'polypeptide(L)'
;MSTRWVLAIACIIVLMVHGLVFYEQYFNRWSKHQTAYFEQARSMARTDAERAALDERRPRIEQAIVTQFGESRVDRCTTCHIAIDDPRFQGHAQPLRSHPYSEALGDTQRNGRWVRRHKFADFGCTICHDGQGRGLETFYAHGEDPFWP
;
A
#
# COMPACT_ATOMS: atom_id res chain seq x y z
N MET A 1 21.30 -43.34 8.51
CA MET A 1 19.93 -42.76 8.41
C MET A 1 19.33 -43.28 7.10
N SER A 2 18.15 -43.91 7.10
CA SER A 2 17.60 -44.44 5.85
C SER A 2 17.11 -43.28 4.96
N THR A 3 17.17 -43.44 3.64
CA THR A 3 16.74 -42.45 2.64
C THR A 3 15.32 -41.94 2.90
N ARG A 4 14.46 -42.81 3.46
CA ARG A 4 13.06 -42.45 3.80
C ARG A 4 13.00 -41.33 4.87
N TRP A 5 13.86 -41.38 5.88
CA TRP A 5 13.93 -40.35 6.93
C TRP A 5 14.49 -39.04 6.39
N VAL A 6 15.49 -39.11 5.49
CA VAL A 6 16.04 -37.90 4.85
C VAL A 6 14.96 -37.19 4.05
N LEU A 7 14.19 -37.93 3.24
CA LEU A 7 13.07 -37.37 2.48
C LEU A 7 11.99 -36.80 3.38
N ALA A 8 11.60 -37.50 4.44
CA ALA A 8 10.58 -37.01 5.36
C ALA A 8 11.00 -35.68 6.02
N ILE A 9 12.27 -35.60 6.49
CA ILE A 9 12.80 -34.36 7.11
C ILE A 9 12.82 -33.22 6.08
N ALA A 10 13.29 -33.50 4.85
CA ALA A 10 13.31 -32.49 3.78
C ALA A 10 11.90 -31.95 3.47
N CYS A 11 10.89 -32.82 3.38
CA CYS A 11 9.50 -32.41 3.16
C CYS A 11 8.98 -31.55 4.33
N ILE A 12 9.28 -31.90 5.57
CA ILE A 12 8.87 -31.12 6.73
C ILE A 12 9.53 -29.72 6.71
N ILE A 13 10.82 -29.64 6.38
CA ILE A 13 11.53 -28.36 6.26
C ILE A 13 10.88 -27.49 5.19
N VAL A 14 10.61 -28.05 4.01
CA VAL A 14 9.96 -27.33 2.91
C VAL A 14 8.59 -26.82 3.33
N LEU A 15 7.78 -27.64 3.99
CA LEU A 15 6.46 -27.24 4.49
C LEU A 15 6.56 -26.12 5.54
N MET A 16 7.52 -26.19 6.46
CA MET A 16 7.73 -25.15 7.46
C MET A 16 8.15 -23.82 6.81
N VAL A 17 9.08 -23.86 5.85
CA VAL A 17 9.50 -22.65 5.12
C VAL A 17 8.32 -22.03 4.36
N HIS A 18 7.52 -22.83 3.67
CA HIS A 18 6.31 -22.31 3.01
C HIS A 18 5.31 -21.74 4.02
N GLY A 19 5.10 -22.39 5.14
CA GLY A 19 4.25 -21.88 6.22
C GLY A 19 4.72 -20.53 6.75
N LEU A 20 6.01 -20.35 6.94
CA LEU A 20 6.61 -19.07 7.35
C LEU A 20 6.40 -17.98 6.29
N VAL A 21 6.62 -18.29 5.02
CA VAL A 21 6.41 -17.34 3.91
C VAL A 21 4.94 -16.93 3.84
N PHE A 22 4.01 -17.89 3.95
CA PHE A 22 2.58 -17.58 4.01
C PHE A 22 2.22 -16.73 5.23
N TYR A 23 2.77 -17.05 6.39
CA TYR A 23 2.56 -16.29 7.61
C TYR A 23 3.01 -14.84 7.45
N GLU A 24 4.24 -14.62 6.98
CA GLU A 24 4.79 -13.29 6.69
C GLU A 24 3.93 -12.52 5.68
N GLN A 25 3.44 -13.17 4.64
CA GLN A 25 2.58 -12.53 3.67
C GLN A 25 1.17 -12.19 4.19
N TYR A 26 0.61 -13.02 5.05
CA TYR A 26 -0.75 -12.85 5.57
C TYR A 26 -0.83 -11.88 6.75
N PHE A 27 0.22 -11.81 7.58
CA PHE A 27 0.29 -10.93 8.75
C PHE A 27 1.13 -9.68 8.54
N ASN A 28 1.27 -9.25 7.30
CA ASN A 28 2.03 -8.09 6.91
C ASN A 28 1.58 -6.81 7.63
N ARG A 29 2.55 -5.97 7.98
CA ARG A 29 2.30 -4.67 8.64
C ARG A 29 1.40 -3.76 7.82
N TRP A 30 1.51 -3.79 6.49
CA TRP A 30 0.68 -3.00 5.61
C TRP A 30 -0.83 -3.29 5.77
N SER A 31 -1.23 -4.54 5.97
CA SER A 31 -2.63 -4.91 6.15
C SER A 31 -3.23 -4.31 7.42
N LYS A 32 -2.43 -4.16 8.48
CA LYS A 32 -2.83 -3.49 9.73
C LYS A 32 -3.13 -2.01 9.50
N HIS A 33 -2.35 -1.34 8.66
CA HIS A 33 -2.60 0.06 8.30
C HIS A 33 -3.91 0.22 7.54
N GLN A 34 -4.20 -0.69 6.60
CA GLN A 34 -5.47 -0.66 5.87
C GLN A 34 -6.66 -0.98 6.78
N THR A 35 -6.53 -1.96 7.67
CA THR A 35 -7.58 -2.26 8.65
C THR A 35 -7.87 -1.05 9.53
N ALA A 36 -6.85 -0.41 10.06
CA ALA A 36 -7.00 0.80 10.87
C ALA A 36 -7.65 1.95 10.09
N TYR A 37 -7.30 2.10 8.81
CA TYR A 37 -7.96 3.06 7.92
C TYR A 37 -9.45 2.77 7.76
N PHE A 38 -9.82 1.52 7.44
CA PHE A 38 -11.23 1.16 7.24
C PHE A 38 -12.06 1.35 8.49
N GLU A 39 -11.54 0.99 9.67
CA GLU A 39 -12.20 1.20 10.96
C GLU A 39 -12.44 2.69 11.22
N GLN A 40 -11.43 3.53 11.04
CA GLN A 40 -11.53 4.96 11.25
C GLN A 40 -12.42 5.63 10.20
N ALA A 41 -12.27 5.30 8.92
CA ALA A 41 -13.12 5.82 7.84
C ALA A 41 -14.59 5.45 8.06
N ARG A 42 -14.85 4.23 8.54
CA ARG A 42 -16.19 3.78 8.92
C ARG A 42 -16.79 4.60 10.05
N SER A 43 -16.00 4.92 11.07
CA SER A 43 -16.49 5.76 12.18
C SER A 43 -16.83 7.20 11.73
N MET A 44 -16.19 7.68 10.67
CA MET A 44 -16.41 8.99 10.06
C MET A 44 -17.46 8.98 8.94
N ALA A 45 -17.97 7.81 8.57
CA ALA A 45 -18.94 7.68 7.49
C ALA A 45 -20.28 8.37 7.85
N ARG A 46 -20.78 9.16 6.93
CA ARG A 46 -22.00 9.97 7.12
C ARG A 46 -23.27 9.27 6.71
N THR A 47 -23.19 8.26 5.85
CA THR A 47 -24.32 7.51 5.31
C THR A 47 -24.13 6.00 5.50
N ASP A 48 -25.24 5.26 5.53
CA ASP A 48 -25.19 3.80 5.60
C ASP A 48 -24.61 3.18 4.32
N ALA A 49 -24.83 3.83 3.17
CA ALA A 49 -24.21 3.40 1.91
C ALA A 49 -22.67 3.51 1.95
N GLU A 50 -22.14 4.59 2.51
CA GLU A 50 -20.69 4.76 2.71
C GLU A 50 -20.13 3.70 3.67
N ARG A 51 -20.84 3.41 4.76
CA ARG A 51 -20.44 2.33 5.70
C ARG A 51 -20.42 0.98 5.02
N ALA A 52 -21.48 0.63 4.29
CA ALA A 52 -21.57 -0.64 3.57
C ALA A 52 -20.44 -0.80 2.54
N ALA A 53 -20.12 0.26 1.79
CA ALA A 53 -19.02 0.24 0.83
C ALA A 53 -17.65 0.01 1.52
N LEU A 54 -17.43 0.54 2.71
CA LEU A 54 -16.22 0.29 3.50
C LEU A 54 -16.18 -1.14 4.08
N ASP A 55 -17.34 -1.68 4.47
CA ASP A 55 -17.45 -3.05 4.99
C ASP A 55 -17.15 -4.13 3.94
N GLU A 56 -17.36 -3.84 2.67
CA GLU A 56 -17.02 -4.71 1.55
C GLU A 56 -15.52 -4.72 1.22
N ARG A 57 -14.80 -3.66 1.60
CA ARG A 57 -13.37 -3.56 1.31
C ARG A 57 -12.56 -4.50 2.19
N ARG A 58 -11.54 -5.10 1.59
CA ARG A 58 -10.57 -5.95 2.28
C ARG A 58 -9.17 -5.42 2.04
N PRO A 59 -8.26 -5.61 3.00
CA PRO A 59 -6.85 -5.29 2.79
C PRO A 59 -6.32 -5.99 1.56
N ARG A 60 -5.66 -5.23 0.69
CA ARG A 60 -5.03 -5.72 -0.53
C ARG A 60 -3.83 -4.86 -0.89
N ILE A 61 -2.92 -5.41 -1.67
CA ILE A 61 -1.81 -4.64 -2.20
C ILE A 61 -2.36 -3.68 -3.26
N GLU A 62 -2.25 -2.39 -2.99
CA GLU A 62 -2.53 -1.34 -3.96
C GLU A 62 -1.26 -1.09 -4.78
N GLN A 63 -1.41 -1.08 -6.11
CA GLN A 63 -0.27 -0.97 -7.00
C GLN A 63 -0.59 -0.05 -8.17
N ALA A 64 0.24 0.96 -8.37
CA ALA A 64 0.28 1.75 -9.58
C ALA A 64 1.41 1.26 -10.51
N ILE A 65 1.15 1.20 -11.81
CA ILE A 65 2.16 0.96 -12.83
C ILE A 65 2.38 2.27 -13.57
N VAL A 66 3.50 2.93 -13.27
CA VAL A 66 3.84 4.22 -13.83
C VAL A 66 4.63 4.02 -15.11
N THR A 67 4.08 4.48 -16.23
CA THR A 67 4.66 4.28 -17.58
C THR A 67 5.07 5.59 -18.26
N GLN A 68 4.82 6.73 -17.60
CA GLN A 68 4.90 8.05 -18.23
C GLN A 68 6.33 8.57 -18.46
N PHE A 69 7.34 7.86 -17.93
CA PHE A 69 8.73 8.29 -17.98
C PHE A 69 9.64 7.34 -18.79
N GLY A 70 9.05 6.63 -19.72
CA GLY A 70 9.78 5.74 -20.65
C GLY A 70 9.98 4.31 -20.14
N GLU A 71 10.15 4.11 -18.84
CA GLU A 71 10.27 2.79 -18.23
C GLU A 71 9.08 2.54 -17.29
N SER A 72 8.56 1.30 -17.31
CA SER A 72 7.51 0.91 -16.38
C SER A 72 8.05 0.75 -14.97
N ARG A 73 7.50 1.50 -14.04
CA ARG A 73 7.84 1.42 -12.60
C ARG A 73 6.63 0.96 -11.81
N VAL A 74 6.87 0.11 -10.83
CA VAL A 74 5.83 -0.33 -9.88
C VAL A 74 5.90 0.54 -8.64
N ASP A 75 4.76 1.09 -8.25
CA ASP A 75 4.60 1.87 -7.03
C ASP A 75 3.48 1.27 -6.16
N ARG A 76 3.82 0.88 -4.93
CA ARG A 76 2.93 0.28 -3.94
C ARG A 76 2.80 1.11 -2.67
N CYS A 77 3.28 2.33 -2.67
CA CYS A 77 3.28 3.21 -1.50
C CYS A 77 1.87 3.39 -0.92
N THR A 78 0.85 3.47 -1.78
CA THR A 78 -0.56 3.58 -1.37
C THR A 78 -1.08 2.32 -0.67
N THR A 79 -0.35 1.21 -0.67
CA THR A 79 -0.71 0.03 0.14
C THR A 79 -0.65 0.34 1.63
N CYS A 80 0.37 1.07 2.10
CA CYS A 80 0.48 1.53 3.49
C CYS A 80 -0.15 2.92 3.66
N HIS A 81 0.09 3.85 2.72
CA HIS A 81 -0.42 5.21 2.72
C HIS A 81 -1.82 5.30 2.08
N ILE A 82 -2.72 4.41 2.50
CA ILE A 82 -4.05 4.25 1.88
C ILE A 82 -4.95 5.50 1.99
N ALA A 83 -4.71 6.34 3.00
CA ALA A 83 -5.48 7.56 3.23
C ALA A 83 -4.90 8.79 2.51
N ILE A 84 -3.94 8.58 1.59
CA ILE A 84 -3.14 9.67 0.98
C ILE A 84 -4.01 10.72 0.27
N ASP A 85 -5.13 10.34 -0.30
CA ASP A 85 -6.11 11.18 -1.00
C ASP A 85 -7.39 11.46 -0.19
N ASP A 86 -7.50 10.97 1.05
CA ASP A 86 -8.66 11.20 1.90
C ASP A 86 -8.46 12.42 2.82
N PRO A 87 -9.10 13.57 2.55
CA PRO A 87 -8.90 14.81 3.32
C PRO A 87 -9.30 14.68 4.79
N ARG A 88 -10.13 13.69 5.15
CA ARG A 88 -10.54 13.46 6.54
C ARG A 88 -9.36 13.04 7.42
N PHE A 89 -8.28 12.53 6.82
CA PHE A 89 -7.09 12.05 7.52
C PHE A 89 -5.95 13.07 7.61
N GLN A 90 -6.18 14.35 7.29
CA GLN A 90 -5.14 15.38 7.26
C GLN A 90 -4.43 15.57 8.61
N GLY A 91 -5.13 15.39 9.73
CA GLY A 91 -4.59 15.49 11.09
C GLY A 91 -4.01 14.20 11.66
N HIS A 92 -4.01 13.09 10.91
CA HIS A 92 -3.58 11.80 11.43
C HIS A 92 -2.05 11.64 11.38
N ALA A 93 -1.54 10.67 12.15
CA ALA A 93 -0.14 10.26 12.07
C ALA A 93 0.11 9.39 10.83
N GLN A 94 1.37 9.34 10.37
CA GLN A 94 1.77 8.40 9.32
C GLN A 94 1.58 6.93 9.77
N PRO A 95 1.21 6.03 8.87
CA PRO A 95 1.07 6.21 7.42
C PRO A 95 -0.34 6.67 6.97
N LEU A 96 -1.25 6.97 7.90
CA LEU A 96 -2.64 7.33 7.58
C LEU A 96 -2.88 8.82 7.33
N ARG A 97 -1.84 9.65 7.40
CA ARG A 97 -1.98 11.06 7.08
C ARG A 97 -2.21 11.25 5.58
N SER A 98 -3.22 12.05 5.22
CA SER A 98 -3.42 12.47 3.83
C SER A 98 -2.29 13.38 3.35
N HIS A 99 -2.07 13.42 2.04
CA HIS A 99 -1.06 14.28 1.45
C HIS A 99 -1.44 15.76 1.68
N PRO A 100 -0.49 16.63 2.09
CA PRO A 100 -0.79 18.05 2.36
C PRO A 100 -1.37 18.78 1.16
N TYR A 101 -1.07 18.31 -0.05
CA TYR A 101 -1.56 18.86 -1.31
C TYR A 101 -2.54 17.94 -2.02
N SER A 102 -3.29 17.10 -1.30
CA SER A 102 -4.23 16.12 -1.89
C SER A 102 -5.26 16.79 -2.81
N GLU A 103 -5.79 17.95 -2.43
CA GLU A 103 -6.69 18.76 -3.27
C GLU A 103 -5.99 19.32 -4.52
N ALA A 104 -4.70 19.58 -4.43
CA ALA A 104 -3.91 20.11 -5.52
C ALA A 104 -3.46 19.02 -6.51
N LEU A 105 -3.32 17.78 -6.04
CA LEU A 105 -2.91 16.64 -6.85
C LEU A 105 -4.10 15.88 -7.46
N GLY A 106 -5.33 16.14 -6.98
CA GLY A 106 -6.55 15.59 -7.55
C GLY A 106 -7.06 16.35 -8.77
N ASP A 107 -8.14 15.87 -9.36
CA ASP A 107 -8.85 16.60 -10.42
C ASP A 107 -9.52 17.83 -9.81
N THR A 108 -9.14 19.03 -10.24
CA THR A 108 -9.75 20.28 -9.83
C THR A 108 -10.37 21.02 -11.00
N GLN A 109 -11.53 21.67 -10.77
CA GLN A 109 -12.08 22.63 -11.71
C GLN A 109 -11.35 23.96 -11.52
N ARG A 110 -10.70 24.42 -12.57
CA ARG A 110 -10.10 25.74 -12.63
C ARG A 110 -10.73 26.52 -13.80
N ASN A 111 -11.42 27.60 -13.50
CA ASN A 111 -12.14 28.43 -14.49
C ASN A 111 -13.13 27.61 -15.35
N GLY A 112 -13.89 26.72 -14.73
CA GLY A 112 -14.88 25.87 -15.42
C GLY A 112 -14.29 24.73 -16.26
N ARG A 113 -12.97 24.58 -16.29
CA ARG A 113 -12.29 23.51 -17.02
C ARG A 113 -11.68 22.51 -16.03
N TRP A 114 -11.91 21.21 -16.24
CA TRP A 114 -11.23 20.14 -15.52
C TRP A 114 -9.75 20.14 -15.89
N VAL A 115 -8.91 20.40 -14.91
CA VAL A 115 -7.45 20.29 -15.04
C VAL A 115 -7.06 18.97 -14.40
N ARG A 116 -6.59 18.03 -15.23
CA ARG A 116 -5.95 16.82 -14.73
C ARG A 116 -4.66 17.21 -14.04
N ARG A 117 -4.61 16.93 -12.76
CA ARG A 117 -3.38 17.05 -11.99
C ARG A 117 -2.72 15.68 -11.85
N HIS A 118 -1.58 15.62 -11.22
CA HIS A 118 -0.81 14.39 -11.02
C HIS A 118 -1.59 13.44 -10.10
N LYS A 119 -2.39 12.54 -10.67
CA LYS A 119 -3.06 11.50 -9.89
C LYS A 119 -2.02 10.53 -9.35
N PHE A 120 -2.16 10.15 -8.08
CA PHE A 120 -1.28 9.14 -7.48
C PHE A 120 -1.25 7.84 -8.29
N ALA A 121 -2.38 7.43 -8.88
CA ALA A 121 -2.46 6.24 -9.71
C ALA A 121 -1.66 6.34 -11.02
N ASP A 122 -1.48 7.54 -11.56
CA ASP A 122 -0.80 7.76 -12.85
C ASP A 122 0.70 8.00 -12.68
N PHE A 123 1.11 8.62 -11.58
CA PHE A 123 2.49 9.07 -11.35
C PHE A 123 3.21 8.27 -10.27
N GLY A 124 2.47 7.61 -9.36
CA GLY A 124 3.03 7.02 -8.16
C GLY A 124 3.60 8.08 -7.20
N CYS A 125 4.32 7.63 -6.23
CA CYS A 125 4.90 8.46 -5.16
C CYS A 125 6.41 8.62 -5.33
N THR A 126 7.09 7.56 -5.78
CA THR A 126 8.56 7.51 -5.89
C THR A 126 9.16 8.39 -6.98
N ILE A 127 8.32 9.06 -7.78
CA ILE A 127 8.77 10.08 -8.73
C ILE A 127 9.13 11.41 -8.02
N CYS A 128 8.39 11.73 -6.96
CA CYS A 128 8.58 12.95 -6.18
C CYS A 128 9.23 12.70 -4.82
N HIS A 129 9.12 11.49 -4.32
CA HIS A 129 9.68 11.07 -3.04
C HIS A 129 10.69 9.94 -3.26
N ASP A 130 11.77 9.97 -2.51
CA ASP A 130 12.73 8.87 -2.48
C ASP A 130 12.09 7.62 -1.87
N GLY A 131 12.63 6.44 -2.23
CA GLY A 131 12.20 5.16 -1.70
C GLY A 131 12.02 4.10 -2.78
N GLN A 132 11.58 2.92 -2.32
CA GLN A 132 11.41 1.73 -3.16
C GLN A 132 9.93 1.43 -3.37
N GLY A 133 9.40 1.84 -4.52
CA GLY A 133 8.00 1.65 -4.86
C GLY A 133 7.51 0.19 -4.82
N ARG A 134 8.39 -0.79 -4.91
CA ARG A 134 8.06 -2.22 -4.80
C ARG A 134 7.98 -2.72 -3.36
N GLY A 135 8.58 -2.00 -2.40
CA GLY A 135 8.63 -2.38 -0.99
C GLY A 135 7.23 -2.41 -0.35
N LEU A 136 7.00 -3.39 0.51
CA LEU A 136 5.80 -3.53 1.33
C LEU A 136 6.12 -3.45 2.83
N GLU A 137 7.39 -3.48 3.19
CA GLU A 137 7.89 -3.24 4.54
C GLU A 137 8.51 -1.85 4.63
N THR A 138 8.33 -1.18 5.75
CA THR A 138 8.77 0.20 5.97
C THR A 138 10.26 0.40 5.66
N PHE A 139 11.10 -0.51 6.15
CA PHE A 139 12.54 -0.49 5.95
C PHE A 139 12.92 -0.51 4.46
N TYR A 140 12.33 -1.42 3.69
CA TYR A 140 12.59 -1.52 2.24
C TYR A 140 11.93 -0.40 1.46
N ALA A 141 10.68 -0.05 1.79
CA ALA A 141 9.92 0.94 1.06
C ALA A 141 10.52 2.35 1.16
N HIS A 142 11.14 2.69 2.29
CA HIS A 142 11.74 4.02 2.51
C HIS A 142 13.23 4.09 2.15
N GLY A 143 13.79 3.03 1.57
CA GLY A 143 15.20 3.03 1.13
C GLY A 143 16.21 3.02 2.28
N GLU A 144 15.81 2.52 3.45
CA GLU A 144 16.68 2.41 4.62
C GLU A 144 17.63 1.21 4.53
N ASP A 145 17.45 0.33 3.54
CA ASP A 145 18.31 -0.83 3.29
C ASP A 145 19.64 -0.37 2.64
N PRO A 146 20.79 -0.51 3.32
CA PRO A 146 22.09 -0.09 2.79
C PRO A 146 22.56 -0.91 1.58
N PHE A 147 21.90 -2.03 1.27
CA PHE A 147 22.22 -2.89 0.13
C PHE A 147 21.29 -2.68 -1.06
N TRP A 148 20.36 -1.76 -0.94
CA TRP A 148 19.45 -1.43 -2.03
C TRP A 148 20.04 -0.29 -2.88
N PRO A 149 20.18 -0.48 -4.22
CA PRO A 149 20.68 0.56 -5.11
C PRO A 149 19.70 1.73 -5.28
#